data_e921fb13875119ec5048a1c03e44d91d
#
_entry.id   e921fb13875119ec5048a1c03e44d91d
#
_cell.length_a   1.000
_cell.length_b   1.000
_cell.length_c   1.000
_cell.angle_alpha   90.00
_cell.angle_beta   90.00
_cell.angle_gamma   90.00
#
_symmetry.space_group_name_H-M   'P 1'
#
loop_
_entity.id
_entity.type
_entity.pdbx_description
1 polymer ?
#
loop_
_entity_poly.entity_id
_entity_poly.type
_entity_poly.pdbx_seq_one_letter_code
_entity_poly.pdbx_strand_id
1 'polypeptide(L)'
;MGVAVCQAVAADPALELVAAVDPHHAGIDLRQVAKVDAPDIQVAASADEFLRARVDVAVDFTVVDAARQNLAFLAEHGIHAVVGTTGFSTDDYTRFDGSFVASNCIIAPNFAIGAVLMMRFAEMAAPFFDSAEIIELHHDQKIDAPSGTAMMTARRMAAASQEWAPDPTQETLLPGARGGRGPAGIPVHSVRLRGLVAHQEVLLGTTGQSLTIRHDSYDRSSFMPGVILAVKRIADVPGVTLGLEPLLGL
;
A
#
# COMPACT_ATOMS: atom_id res chain seq x y z
N MET A 1 -5.48 -11.18 0.31
CA MET A 1 -5.04 -10.33 1.44
C MET A 1 -5.74 -10.73 2.75
N GLY A 2 -7.07 -10.84 2.83
CA GLY A 2 -7.80 -11.12 4.07
C GLY A 2 -7.22 -12.26 4.93
N VAL A 3 -6.86 -13.39 4.32
CA VAL A 3 -6.20 -14.51 5.04
C VAL A 3 -4.91 -14.06 5.75
N ALA A 4 -4.04 -13.33 5.05
CA ALA A 4 -2.80 -12.84 5.64
C ALA A 4 -3.04 -11.85 6.80
N VAL A 5 -4.06 -11.00 6.67
CA VAL A 5 -4.48 -10.09 7.75
C VAL A 5 -4.97 -10.89 8.97
N CYS A 6 -5.87 -11.86 8.78
CA CYS A 6 -6.34 -12.72 9.88
C CYS A 6 -5.18 -13.42 10.59
N GLN A 7 -4.22 -13.95 9.82
CA GLN A 7 -3.03 -14.60 10.37
C GLN A 7 -2.16 -13.63 11.18
N ALA A 8 -1.94 -12.43 10.66
CA ALA A 8 -1.12 -11.43 11.33
C ALA A 8 -1.78 -10.90 12.61
N VAL A 9 -3.10 -10.64 12.58
CA VAL A 9 -3.86 -10.20 13.76
C VAL A 9 -3.87 -11.31 14.82
N ALA A 10 -4.15 -12.57 14.45
CA ALA A 10 -4.18 -13.68 15.38
C ALA A 10 -2.79 -14.00 16.00
N ALA A 11 -1.71 -13.66 15.31
CA ALA A 11 -0.33 -13.86 15.80
C ALA A 11 0.16 -12.72 16.71
N ASP A 12 -0.52 -11.58 16.75
CA ASP A 12 -0.09 -10.43 17.56
C ASP A 12 -0.74 -10.47 18.95
N PRO A 13 0.04 -10.57 20.04
CA PRO A 13 -0.49 -10.75 21.40
C PRO A 13 -1.25 -9.53 21.94
N ALA A 14 -1.19 -8.37 21.27
CA ALA A 14 -1.90 -7.16 21.68
C ALA A 14 -3.20 -6.95 20.89
N LEU A 15 -3.55 -7.88 19.99
CA LEU A 15 -4.74 -7.82 19.15
C LEU A 15 -5.59 -9.08 19.35
N GLU A 16 -6.89 -8.94 19.18
CA GLU A 16 -7.84 -10.04 19.18
C GLU A 16 -8.57 -10.07 17.83
N LEU A 17 -8.55 -11.21 17.15
CA LEU A 17 -9.32 -11.44 15.94
C LEU A 17 -10.73 -11.89 16.34
N VAL A 18 -11.72 -11.03 16.16
CA VAL A 18 -13.09 -11.26 16.64
C VAL A 18 -14.10 -11.47 15.52
N ALA A 19 -13.82 -11.05 14.29
CA ALA A 19 -14.71 -11.22 13.15
C ALA A 19 -13.95 -11.30 11.83
N ALA A 20 -14.55 -11.96 10.84
CA ALA A 20 -14.13 -11.93 9.45
C ALA A 20 -15.37 -11.88 8.54
N VAL A 21 -15.31 -11.05 7.49
CA VAL A 21 -16.41 -10.86 6.55
C VAL A 21 -15.90 -11.15 5.13
N ASP A 22 -16.53 -12.11 4.46
CA ASP A 22 -16.33 -12.40 3.05
C ASP A 22 -17.60 -13.10 2.52
N PRO A 23 -18.40 -12.46 1.65
CA PRO A 23 -19.62 -13.05 1.11
C PRO A 23 -19.40 -14.42 0.41
N HIS A 24 -18.22 -14.63 -0.17
CA HIS A 24 -17.89 -15.88 -0.89
C HIS A 24 -17.55 -17.05 0.04
N HIS A 25 -17.20 -16.76 1.30
CA HIS A 25 -16.83 -17.75 2.31
C HIS A 25 -17.78 -17.76 3.51
N ALA A 26 -18.94 -17.11 3.39
CA ALA A 26 -19.91 -16.99 4.47
C ALA A 26 -20.36 -18.34 5.02
N GLY A 27 -20.41 -18.48 6.35
CA GLY A 27 -20.77 -19.70 7.06
C GLY A 27 -19.65 -20.72 7.21
N ILE A 28 -18.45 -20.46 6.64
CA ILE A 28 -17.29 -21.36 6.80
C ILE A 28 -16.52 -20.93 8.05
N ASP A 29 -16.06 -21.90 8.83
CA ASP A 29 -15.17 -21.67 9.97
C ASP A 29 -13.88 -20.99 9.53
N LEU A 30 -13.49 -19.92 10.20
CA LEU A 30 -12.32 -19.10 9.84
C LEU A 30 -11.01 -19.92 9.91
N ARG A 31 -10.94 -20.94 10.79
CA ARG A 31 -9.79 -21.88 10.84
C ARG A 31 -9.57 -22.60 9.53
N GLN A 32 -10.65 -22.93 8.79
CA GLN A 32 -10.55 -23.60 7.48
C GLN A 32 -10.10 -22.62 6.40
N VAL A 33 -10.55 -21.37 6.45
CA VAL A 33 -10.24 -20.35 5.44
C VAL A 33 -8.85 -19.75 5.65
N ALA A 34 -8.54 -19.35 6.88
CA ALA A 34 -7.33 -18.57 7.19
C ALA A 34 -6.23 -19.38 7.88
N LYS A 35 -6.50 -20.63 8.31
CA LYS A 35 -5.55 -21.49 9.05
C LYS A 35 -5.02 -20.80 10.32
N VAL A 36 -5.89 -20.10 11.03
CA VAL A 36 -5.60 -19.43 12.29
C VAL A 36 -6.21 -20.19 13.47
N ASP A 37 -5.60 -20.06 14.62
CA ASP A 37 -6.21 -20.53 15.87
C ASP A 37 -7.14 -19.45 16.42
N ALA A 38 -8.34 -19.36 15.82
CA ALA A 38 -9.39 -18.43 16.22
C ALA A 38 -10.67 -19.25 16.42
N PRO A 39 -10.90 -19.81 17.62
CA PRO A 39 -12.05 -20.65 17.88
C PRO A 39 -13.35 -19.86 17.72
N ASP A 40 -14.35 -20.57 17.17
CA ASP A 40 -15.76 -20.14 17.09
C ASP A 40 -16.06 -18.93 16.18
N ILE A 41 -15.13 -18.48 15.33
CA ILE A 41 -15.40 -17.45 14.34
C ILE A 41 -15.83 -18.10 13.04
N GLN A 42 -17.06 -17.84 12.60
CA GLN A 42 -17.54 -18.14 11.25
C GLN A 42 -17.40 -16.89 10.38
N VAL A 43 -16.96 -17.07 9.14
CA VAL A 43 -16.90 -15.95 8.18
C VAL A 43 -18.33 -15.46 7.91
N ALA A 44 -18.58 -14.19 8.11
CA ALA A 44 -19.88 -13.58 7.91
C ALA A 44 -20.09 -13.09 6.47
N ALA A 45 -21.37 -12.94 6.07
CA ALA A 45 -21.72 -12.45 4.73
C ALA A 45 -21.72 -10.92 4.64
N SER A 46 -21.86 -10.21 5.76
CA SER A 46 -22.03 -8.74 5.78
C SER A 46 -21.29 -8.09 6.95
N ALA A 47 -21.06 -6.79 6.83
CA ALA A 47 -20.43 -5.96 7.85
C ALA A 47 -21.24 -5.84 9.15
N ASP A 48 -22.52 -6.24 9.18
CA ASP A 48 -23.32 -6.28 10.40
C ASP A 48 -22.69 -7.12 11.51
N GLU A 49 -21.84 -8.08 11.13
CA GLU A 49 -21.11 -8.90 12.08
C GLU A 49 -20.13 -8.07 12.92
N PHE A 50 -19.59 -7.00 12.38
CA PHE A 50 -18.68 -6.11 13.12
C PHE A 50 -19.39 -5.48 14.35
N LEU A 51 -20.69 -5.20 14.25
CA LEU A 51 -21.47 -4.69 15.39
C LEU A 51 -21.70 -5.77 16.43
N ARG A 52 -22.02 -7.00 16.01
CA ARG A 52 -22.27 -8.12 16.91
C ARG A 52 -21.00 -8.51 17.66
N ALA A 53 -19.87 -8.53 16.97
CA ALA A 53 -18.56 -8.85 17.52
C ALA A 53 -17.91 -7.66 18.25
N ARG A 54 -18.53 -6.46 18.23
CA ARG A 54 -18.00 -5.22 18.84
C ARG A 54 -16.59 -4.91 18.37
N VAL A 55 -16.40 -4.87 17.05
CA VAL A 55 -15.09 -4.61 16.43
C VAL A 55 -14.68 -3.16 16.69
N ASP A 56 -13.47 -2.95 17.19
CA ASP A 56 -12.87 -1.62 17.35
C ASP A 56 -12.28 -1.12 16.02
N VAL A 57 -11.59 -2.00 15.27
CA VAL A 57 -10.88 -1.68 14.03
C VAL A 57 -11.18 -2.73 12.98
N ALA A 58 -11.70 -2.31 11.83
CA ALA A 58 -11.86 -3.14 10.64
C ALA A 58 -10.74 -2.92 9.64
N VAL A 59 -10.23 -4.01 9.04
CA VAL A 59 -9.21 -3.96 7.98
C VAL A 59 -9.82 -4.34 6.65
N ASP A 60 -9.79 -3.44 5.66
CA ASP A 60 -10.39 -3.64 4.35
C ASP A 60 -9.33 -3.79 3.24
N PHE A 61 -9.35 -4.93 2.56
CA PHE A 61 -8.60 -5.23 1.34
C PHE A 61 -9.54 -5.80 0.27
N THR A 62 -10.70 -5.21 0.10
CA THR A 62 -11.71 -5.62 -0.88
C THR A 62 -11.49 -4.97 -2.25
N VAL A 63 -12.55 -4.73 -2.99
CA VAL A 63 -12.56 -3.95 -4.24
C VAL A 63 -13.19 -2.58 -3.97
N VAL A 64 -12.88 -1.59 -4.81
CA VAL A 64 -13.24 -0.18 -4.57
C VAL A 64 -14.72 0.05 -4.27
N ASP A 65 -15.63 -0.65 -4.96
CA ASP A 65 -17.07 -0.46 -4.74
C ASP A 65 -17.54 -1.07 -3.42
N ALA A 66 -16.99 -2.23 -3.04
CA ALA A 66 -17.25 -2.82 -1.73
C ALA A 66 -16.64 -1.95 -0.60
N ALA A 67 -15.43 -1.47 -0.79
CA ALA A 67 -14.76 -0.61 0.18
C ALA A 67 -15.54 0.69 0.42
N ARG A 68 -16.12 1.31 -0.62
CA ARG A 68 -17.00 2.50 -0.45
C ARG A 68 -18.17 2.24 0.48
N GLN A 69 -18.82 1.08 0.34
CA GLN A 69 -19.94 0.68 1.17
C GLN A 69 -19.48 0.35 2.60
N ASN A 70 -18.39 -0.41 2.72
CA ASN A 70 -17.81 -0.76 4.01
C ASN A 70 -17.39 0.48 4.81
N LEU A 71 -16.70 1.43 4.17
CA LEU A 71 -16.25 2.65 4.85
C LEU A 71 -17.42 3.52 5.30
N ALA A 72 -18.47 3.64 4.52
CA ALA A 72 -19.68 4.35 4.93
C ALA A 72 -20.31 3.69 6.16
N PHE A 73 -20.44 2.36 6.17
CA PHE A 73 -20.94 1.60 7.30
C PHE A 73 -20.06 1.77 8.56
N LEU A 74 -18.72 1.66 8.41
CA LEU A 74 -17.79 1.78 9.54
C LEU A 74 -17.82 3.18 10.15
N ALA A 75 -17.86 4.22 9.32
CA ALA A 75 -17.95 5.62 9.76
C ALA A 75 -19.27 5.88 10.52
N GLU A 76 -20.41 5.38 10.00
CA GLU A 76 -21.74 5.52 10.63
C GLU A 76 -21.76 4.88 12.03
N HIS A 77 -21.06 3.77 12.22
CA HIS A 77 -21.07 3.02 13.47
C HIS A 77 -19.88 3.29 14.39
N GLY A 78 -19.04 4.27 14.06
CA GLY A 78 -17.90 4.67 14.90
C GLY A 78 -16.79 3.62 14.99
N ILE A 79 -16.66 2.74 13.97
CA ILE A 79 -15.62 1.71 13.88
C ILE A 79 -14.43 2.29 13.10
N HIS A 80 -13.22 2.13 13.61
CA HIS A 80 -12.02 2.54 12.90
C HIS A 80 -11.77 1.69 11.64
N ALA A 81 -11.18 2.28 10.60
CA ALA A 81 -10.93 1.59 9.33
C ALA A 81 -9.46 1.67 8.88
N VAL A 82 -8.83 0.52 8.64
CA VAL A 82 -7.51 0.40 7.98
C VAL A 82 -7.73 -0.16 6.58
N VAL A 83 -7.40 0.61 5.54
CA VAL A 83 -7.83 0.35 4.17
C VAL A 83 -6.64 0.22 3.23
N GLY A 84 -6.50 -0.95 2.63
CA GLY A 84 -5.52 -1.24 1.58
C GLY A 84 -6.12 -1.30 0.18
N THR A 85 -7.42 -1.10 0.05
CA THR A 85 -8.10 -0.98 -1.24
C THR A 85 -7.69 0.31 -1.92
N THR A 86 -7.44 0.26 -3.23
CA THR A 86 -7.03 1.38 -4.06
C THR A 86 -8.09 1.70 -5.13
N GLY A 87 -7.95 2.83 -5.82
CA GLY A 87 -8.86 3.22 -6.90
C GLY A 87 -9.95 4.20 -6.46
N PHE A 88 -9.85 4.77 -5.28
CA PHE A 88 -10.73 5.86 -4.83
C PHE A 88 -10.49 7.14 -5.64
N SER A 89 -11.58 7.87 -5.91
CA SER A 89 -11.54 9.19 -6.52
C SER A 89 -11.31 10.30 -5.48
N THR A 90 -11.02 11.51 -5.96
CA THR A 90 -10.94 12.70 -5.08
C THR A 90 -12.25 12.93 -4.30
N ASP A 91 -13.39 12.69 -4.94
CA ASP A 91 -14.71 12.82 -4.29
C ASP A 91 -14.91 11.76 -3.19
N ASP A 92 -14.36 10.55 -3.37
CA ASP A 92 -14.38 9.53 -2.33
C ASP A 92 -13.60 10.00 -1.10
N TYR A 93 -12.40 10.53 -1.28
CA TYR A 93 -11.59 11.05 -0.16
C TYR A 93 -12.26 12.21 0.56
N THR A 94 -12.88 13.14 -0.17
CA THR A 94 -13.64 14.25 0.41
C THR A 94 -14.82 13.75 1.25
N ARG A 95 -15.53 12.73 0.77
CA ARG A 95 -16.64 12.12 1.48
C ARG A 95 -16.18 11.40 2.75
N PHE A 96 -15.08 10.63 2.68
CA PHE A 96 -14.54 9.92 3.84
C PHE A 96 -14.09 10.90 4.92
N ASP A 97 -13.40 11.97 4.54
CA ASP A 97 -12.97 13.02 5.48
C ASP A 97 -14.15 13.64 6.24
N GLY A 98 -15.27 13.87 5.56
CA GLY A 98 -16.51 14.34 6.20
C GLY A 98 -17.30 13.29 7.00
N SER A 99 -17.00 11.99 6.83
CA SER A 99 -17.77 10.89 7.45
C SER A 99 -17.09 10.36 8.71
N PHE A 100 -15.76 10.25 8.75
CA PHE A 100 -15.02 9.71 9.89
C PHE A 100 -14.84 10.77 11.01
N VAL A 101 -15.95 11.15 11.65
CA VAL A 101 -15.98 12.15 12.75
C VAL A 101 -15.97 11.52 14.14
N ALA A 102 -16.47 10.29 14.27
CA ALA A 102 -16.53 9.52 15.52
C ALA A 102 -15.51 8.38 15.58
N SER A 103 -14.85 8.11 14.46
CA SER A 103 -13.79 7.10 14.30
C SER A 103 -12.74 7.62 13.33
N ASN A 104 -11.67 6.86 13.15
CA ASN A 104 -10.54 7.24 12.29
C ASN A 104 -10.41 6.27 11.11
N CYS A 105 -9.84 6.74 10.01
CA CYS A 105 -9.61 5.94 8.82
C CYS A 105 -8.19 6.14 8.30
N ILE A 106 -7.44 5.06 8.08
CA ILE A 106 -6.14 5.08 7.42
C ILE A 106 -6.31 4.40 6.07
N ILE A 107 -6.08 5.14 4.98
CA ILE A 107 -6.10 4.62 3.62
C ILE A 107 -4.68 4.65 3.08
N ALA A 108 -4.06 3.49 2.88
CA ALA A 108 -2.68 3.41 2.38
C ALA A 108 -2.60 2.59 1.09
N PRO A 109 -2.03 3.17 0.01
CA PRO A 109 -1.83 2.45 -1.24
C PRO A 109 -0.75 1.36 -1.14
N ASN A 110 0.07 1.42 -0.09
CA ASN A 110 1.10 0.44 0.20
C ASN A 110 1.33 0.31 1.70
N PHE A 111 1.25 -0.92 2.21
CA PHE A 111 1.51 -1.27 3.61
C PHE A 111 2.89 -1.89 3.83
N ALA A 112 3.71 -2.08 2.79
CA ALA A 112 5.09 -2.52 2.95
C ALA A 112 5.94 -1.35 3.47
N ILE A 113 6.30 -1.37 4.75
CA ILE A 113 7.06 -0.30 5.40
C ILE A 113 8.34 0.01 4.63
N GLY A 114 9.06 -1.03 4.17
CA GLY A 114 10.28 -0.83 3.38
C GLY A 114 10.04 -0.09 2.05
N ALA A 115 8.89 -0.30 1.39
CA ALA A 115 8.55 0.45 0.18
C ALA A 115 8.23 1.92 0.49
N VAL A 116 7.55 2.19 1.60
CA VAL A 116 7.27 3.57 2.07
C VAL A 116 8.57 4.30 2.40
N LEU A 117 9.47 3.64 3.14
CA LEU A 117 10.80 4.18 3.46
C LEU A 117 11.65 4.41 2.20
N MET A 118 11.66 3.45 1.26
CA MET A 118 12.38 3.60 -0.02
C MET A 118 11.90 4.85 -0.78
N MET A 119 10.59 5.06 -0.90
CA MET A 119 10.02 6.24 -1.56
C MET A 119 10.45 7.54 -0.86
N ARG A 120 10.41 7.55 0.48
CA ARG A 120 10.82 8.73 1.27
C ARG A 120 12.31 9.01 1.16
N PHE A 121 13.15 7.98 1.23
CA PHE A 121 14.60 8.14 1.07
C PHE A 121 14.97 8.61 -0.35
N ALA A 122 14.30 8.11 -1.37
CA ALA A 122 14.49 8.56 -2.74
C ALA A 122 14.09 10.05 -2.91
N GLU A 123 12.97 10.46 -2.33
CA GLU A 123 12.52 11.86 -2.29
C GLU A 123 13.55 12.76 -1.59
N MET A 124 14.04 12.35 -0.42
CA MET A 124 15.04 13.10 0.35
C MET A 124 16.39 13.19 -0.35
N ALA A 125 16.79 12.17 -1.09
CA ALA A 125 18.06 12.13 -1.82
C ALA A 125 18.01 12.91 -3.15
N ALA A 126 16.85 13.01 -3.79
CA ALA A 126 16.68 13.60 -5.11
C ALA A 126 17.38 14.96 -5.31
N PRO A 127 17.33 15.93 -4.39
CA PRO A 127 17.97 17.24 -4.59
C PRO A 127 19.51 17.23 -4.64
N PHE A 128 20.14 16.11 -4.30
CA PHE A 128 21.60 15.98 -4.22
C PHE A 128 22.22 15.23 -5.39
N PHE A 129 21.40 14.82 -6.37
CA PHE A 129 21.84 14.03 -7.51
C PHE A 129 21.34 14.61 -8.84
N ASP A 130 22.16 14.48 -9.89
CA ASP A 130 21.89 15.09 -11.19
C ASP A 130 21.04 14.19 -12.10
N SER A 131 21.03 12.87 -11.84
CA SER A 131 20.32 11.88 -12.64
C SER A 131 19.70 10.79 -11.77
N ALA A 132 18.62 10.22 -12.25
CA ALA A 132 17.96 9.10 -11.59
C ALA A 132 17.35 8.14 -12.61
N GLU A 133 17.25 6.87 -12.25
CA GLU A 133 16.45 5.87 -12.94
C GLU A 133 15.69 5.00 -11.94
N ILE A 134 14.49 4.55 -12.31
CA ILE A 134 13.67 3.66 -11.47
C ILE A 134 13.47 2.35 -12.24
N ILE A 135 13.77 1.22 -11.58
CA ILE A 135 13.53 -0.12 -12.11
C ILE A 135 12.54 -0.81 -11.20
N GLU A 136 11.34 -1.10 -11.69
CA GLU A 136 10.36 -1.89 -10.98
C GLU A 136 10.26 -3.29 -11.58
N LEU A 137 10.19 -4.30 -10.72
CA LEU A 137 10.23 -5.69 -11.15
C LEU A 137 9.08 -6.45 -10.47
N HIS A 138 8.22 -7.07 -11.27
CA HIS A 138 7.06 -7.81 -10.77
C HIS A 138 6.89 -9.16 -11.47
N HIS A 139 6.01 -9.98 -10.90
CA HIS A 139 5.58 -11.23 -11.51
C HIS A 139 4.97 -11.01 -12.91
N ASP A 140 5.00 -12.03 -13.73
CA ASP A 140 4.56 -12.01 -15.14
C ASP A 140 3.04 -11.84 -15.35
N GLN A 141 2.25 -11.89 -14.28
CA GLN A 141 0.79 -11.67 -14.32
C GLN A 141 0.34 -10.24 -13.99
N LYS A 142 1.30 -9.33 -13.69
CA LYS A 142 0.97 -7.93 -13.45
C LYS A 142 0.69 -7.23 -14.78
N ILE A 143 -0.55 -6.76 -14.96
CA ILE A 143 -1.07 -6.22 -16.22
C ILE A 143 -0.74 -4.76 -16.47
N ASP A 144 -0.56 -3.97 -15.41
CA ASP A 144 -0.16 -2.56 -15.49
C ASP A 144 1.36 -2.40 -15.49
N ALA A 145 1.86 -1.41 -16.22
CA ALA A 145 3.25 -0.96 -16.23
C ALA A 145 3.33 0.54 -16.57
N PRO A 146 4.11 1.33 -15.82
CA PRO A 146 4.81 0.99 -14.59
C PRO A 146 3.85 0.77 -13.41
N SER A 147 4.37 0.19 -12.30
CA SER A 147 3.62 0.01 -11.07
C SER A 147 3.23 1.35 -10.44
N GLY A 148 2.11 1.37 -9.68
CA GLY A 148 1.69 2.57 -8.95
C GLY A 148 2.76 3.09 -7.98
N THR A 149 3.49 2.20 -7.31
CA THR A 149 4.61 2.57 -6.41
C THR A 149 5.74 3.25 -7.17
N ALA A 150 6.14 2.72 -8.34
CA ALA A 150 7.19 3.34 -9.17
C ALA A 150 6.78 4.73 -9.66
N MET A 151 5.53 4.89 -10.10
CA MET A 151 5.00 6.19 -10.51
C MET A 151 4.90 7.18 -9.36
N MET A 152 4.55 6.71 -8.15
CA MET A 152 4.54 7.56 -6.96
C MET A 152 5.95 7.99 -6.56
N THR A 153 6.92 7.07 -6.59
CA THR A 153 8.33 7.37 -6.35
C THR A 153 8.83 8.45 -7.32
N ALA A 154 8.59 8.28 -8.63
CA ALA A 154 9.00 9.24 -9.64
C ALA A 154 8.37 10.63 -9.43
N ARG A 155 7.08 10.70 -9.06
CA ARG A 155 6.40 11.97 -8.75
C ARG A 155 6.99 12.66 -7.54
N ARG A 156 7.28 11.93 -6.46
CA ARG A 156 7.89 12.47 -5.24
C ARG A 156 9.29 13.02 -5.52
N MET A 157 10.12 12.27 -6.23
CA MET A 157 11.45 12.71 -6.65
C MET A 157 11.38 13.95 -7.54
N ALA A 158 10.47 13.97 -8.52
CA ALA A 158 10.24 15.11 -9.41
C ALA A 158 9.72 16.35 -8.67
N ALA A 159 8.95 16.18 -7.61
CA ALA A 159 8.50 17.29 -6.76
C ALA A 159 9.64 17.84 -5.86
N ALA A 160 10.54 16.95 -5.41
CA ALA A 160 11.68 17.31 -4.57
C ALA A 160 12.84 17.94 -5.34
N SER A 161 13.01 17.64 -6.63
CA SER A 161 14.04 18.21 -7.52
C SER A 161 13.49 18.44 -8.92
N GLN A 162 13.79 19.60 -9.47
CA GLN A 162 13.46 19.96 -10.87
C GLN A 162 14.67 19.92 -11.80
N GLU A 163 15.87 19.76 -11.25
CA GLU A 163 17.15 19.88 -11.96
C GLU A 163 17.72 18.48 -12.28
N TRP A 164 17.14 17.83 -13.29
CA TRP A 164 17.63 16.54 -13.76
C TRP A 164 18.43 16.73 -15.06
N ALA A 165 19.59 16.07 -15.16
CA ALA A 165 20.39 16.06 -16.37
C ALA A 165 19.59 15.46 -17.53
N PRO A 166 19.70 16.03 -18.74
CA PRO A 166 19.02 15.50 -19.91
C PRO A 166 19.54 14.09 -20.26
N ASP A 167 18.65 13.26 -20.84
CA ASP A 167 19.05 11.96 -21.37
C ASP A 167 20.10 12.16 -22.46
N PRO A 168 21.33 11.59 -22.32
CA PRO A 168 22.41 11.77 -23.27
C PRO A 168 22.23 10.90 -24.52
N THR A 169 21.20 10.05 -24.58
CA THR A 169 21.00 9.11 -25.69
C THR A 169 20.67 9.82 -26.98
N GLN A 170 21.56 9.72 -27.97
CA GLN A 170 21.41 10.30 -29.33
C GLN A 170 20.93 9.28 -30.36
N GLU A 171 21.22 8.00 -30.14
CA GLU A 171 20.88 6.91 -31.05
C GLU A 171 20.15 5.80 -30.27
N THR A 172 18.95 5.44 -30.72
CA THR A 172 18.14 4.38 -30.14
C THR A 172 18.11 3.17 -31.06
N LEU A 173 18.87 2.15 -30.72
CA LEU A 173 18.96 0.90 -31.51
C LEU A 173 17.70 0.03 -31.32
N LEU A 174 17.06 0.10 -30.16
CA LEU A 174 15.83 -0.63 -29.84
C LEU A 174 14.83 0.33 -29.17
N PRO A 175 13.64 0.54 -29.77
CA PRO A 175 12.61 1.37 -29.15
C PRO A 175 12.28 0.91 -27.71
N GLY A 176 12.22 1.86 -26.77
CA GLY A 176 11.95 1.59 -25.36
C GLY A 176 13.17 1.15 -24.53
N ALA A 177 14.39 1.06 -25.12
CA ALA A 177 15.59 0.66 -24.38
C ALA A 177 15.90 1.57 -23.16
N ARG A 178 15.49 2.85 -23.22
CA ARG A 178 15.65 3.83 -22.14
C ARG A 178 14.44 3.86 -21.16
N GLY A 179 13.57 2.86 -21.22
CA GLY A 179 12.37 2.83 -20.41
C GLY A 179 11.30 3.86 -20.82
N GLY A 180 10.31 4.04 -19.97
CA GLY A 180 9.30 5.07 -20.12
C GLY A 180 9.75 6.41 -19.52
N ARG A 181 9.47 7.52 -20.19
CA ARG A 181 9.78 8.86 -19.69
C ARG A 181 8.77 9.28 -18.63
N GLY A 182 9.17 9.18 -17.37
CA GLY A 182 8.36 9.55 -16.20
C GLY A 182 8.34 11.06 -15.91
N PRO A 183 7.77 11.45 -14.74
CA PRO A 183 7.77 12.83 -14.25
C PRO A 183 9.17 13.42 -14.23
N ALA A 184 9.29 14.70 -14.60
CA ALA A 184 10.55 15.43 -14.75
C ALA A 184 11.59 14.74 -15.66
N GLY A 185 11.15 13.81 -16.51
CA GLY A 185 12.02 13.08 -17.42
C GLY A 185 12.75 11.89 -16.81
N ILE A 186 12.52 11.54 -15.55
CA ILE A 186 13.12 10.38 -14.87
C ILE A 186 12.71 9.09 -15.59
N PRO A 187 13.65 8.29 -16.13
CA PRO A 187 13.33 7.03 -16.78
C PRO A 187 12.75 6.00 -15.79
N VAL A 188 11.69 5.29 -16.22
CA VAL A 188 11.09 4.21 -15.45
C VAL A 188 11.07 2.93 -16.28
N HIS A 189 11.67 1.88 -15.75
CA HIS A 189 11.79 0.58 -16.38
C HIS A 189 10.90 -0.43 -15.69
N SER A 190 10.17 -1.25 -16.45
CA SER A 190 9.26 -2.26 -15.92
C SER A 190 9.72 -3.65 -16.35
N VAL A 191 10.05 -4.48 -15.38
CA VAL A 191 10.40 -5.89 -15.60
C VAL A 191 9.22 -6.77 -15.20
N ARG A 192 8.87 -7.73 -16.07
CA ARG A 192 7.87 -8.78 -15.81
C ARG A 192 8.54 -10.13 -15.99
N LEU A 193 8.71 -10.87 -14.87
CA LEU A 193 9.46 -12.14 -14.87
C LEU A 193 8.84 -13.12 -13.88
N ARG A 194 8.78 -14.40 -14.27
CA ARG A 194 8.37 -15.50 -13.37
C ARG A 194 9.34 -15.61 -12.20
N GLY A 195 8.81 -15.84 -11.00
CA GLY A 195 9.59 -15.96 -9.76
C GLY A 195 9.80 -14.64 -9.03
N LEU A 196 9.50 -13.50 -9.66
CA LEU A 196 9.43 -12.21 -8.96
C LEU A 196 8.06 -12.03 -8.28
N VAL A 197 8.04 -11.17 -7.27
CA VAL A 197 6.80 -10.75 -6.59
C VAL A 197 6.59 -9.25 -6.79
N ALA A 198 7.25 -8.41 -6.01
CA ALA A 198 7.20 -6.97 -6.14
C ALA A 198 8.51 -6.35 -5.63
N HIS A 199 9.26 -5.73 -6.51
CA HIS A 199 10.57 -5.17 -6.20
C HIS A 199 10.70 -3.80 -6.86
N GLN A 200 11.47 -2.92 -6.26
CA GLN A 200 11.82 -1.65 -6.88
C GLN A 200 13.21 -1.21 -6.47
N GLU A 201 13.95 -0.68 -7.45
CA GLU A 201 15.27 -0.12 -7.31
C GLU A 201 15.25 1.32 -7.83
N VAL A 202 15.79 2.25 -7.05
CA VAL A 202 16.00 3.64 -7.41
C VAL A 202 17.49 3.88 -7.48
N LEU A 203 17.96 4.24 -8.67
CA LEU A 203 19.35 4.58 -8.94
C LEU A 203 19.45 6.10 -9.00
N LEU A 204 20.37 6.67 -8.26
CA LEU A 204 20.68 8.10 -8.23
C LEU A 204 22.14 8.29 -8.56
N GLY A 205 22.47 9.20 -9.45
CA GLY A 205 23.83 9.42 -9.90
C GLY A 205 24.21 10.89 -9.96
N THR A 206 25.46 11.20 -9.59
CA THR A 206 26.13 12.48 -9.80
C THR A 206 27.62 12.23 -10.03
N THR A 207 28.39 13.25 -10.35
CA THR A 207 29.82 13.12 -10.64
C THR A 207 30.55 12.37 -9.51
N GLY A 208 31.14 11.24 -9.85
CA GLY A 208 32.01 10.46 -8.99
C GLY A 208 31.29 9.54 -7.98
N GLN A 209 29.95 9.53 -7.93
CA GLN A 209 29.21 8.66 -7.03
C GLN A 209 27.83 8.26 -7.55
N SER A 210 27.32 7.17 -7.02
CA SER A 210 25.92 6.76 -7.18
C SER A 210 25.35 6.29 -5.86
N LEU A 211 24.03 6.40 -5.69
CA LEU A 211 23.27 5.84 -4.59
C LEU A 211 22.20 4.91 -5.16
N THR A 212 22.11 3.71 -4.62
CA THR A 212 21.04 2.77 -4.93
C THR A 212 20.21 2.52 -3.70
N ILE A 213 18.88 2.68 -3.84
CA ILE A 213 17.91 2.35 -2.80
C ILE A 213 17.01 1.26 -3.36
N ARG A 214 16.95 0.11 -2.67
CA ARG A 214 16.19 -1.06 -3.13
C ARG A 214 15.27 -1.59 -2.04
N HIS A 215 14.07 -1.99 -2.46
CA HIS A 215 13.11 -2.71 -1.64
C HIS A 215 12.62 -3.96 -2.39
N ASP A 216 12.57 -5.07 -1.67
CA ASP A 216 12.12 -6.38 -2.17
C ASP A 216 10.99 -6.92 -1.29
N SER A 217 9.83 -7.20 -1.90
CA SER A 217 8.74 -7.98 -1.29
C SER A 217 8.75 -9.37 -1.89
N TYR A 218 8.90 -10.38 -1.05
CA TYR A 218 8.97 -11.79 -1.47
C TYR A 218 7.62 -12.52 -1.37
N ASP A 219 6.71 -12.02 -0.55
CA ASP A 219 5.33 -12.49 -0.43
C ASP A 219 4.42 -11.45 0.24
N ARG A 220 3.14 -11.83 0.45
CA ARG A 220 2.14 -10.92 1.04
C ARG A 220 2.35 -10.60 2.52
N SER A 221 3.19 -11.36 3.24
CA SER A 221 3.52 -11.08 4.64
C SER A 221 4.27 -9.76 4.78
N SER A 222 4.96 -9.30 3.73
CA SER A 222 5.65 -8.01 3.71
C SER A 222 4.77 -6.79 4.00
N PHE A 223 3.45 -6.90 3.79
CA PHE A 223 2.48 -5.84 4.09
C PHE A 223 2.01 -5.87 5.55
N MET A 224 2.11 -7.02 6.22
CA MET A 224 1.47 -7.22 7.53
C MET A 224 2.06 -6.36 8.64
N PRO A 225 3.38 -6.10 8.74
CA PRO A 225 3.91 -5.17 9.72
C PRO A 225 3.29 -3.77 9.65
N GLY A 226 3.06 -3.25 8.43
CA GLY A 226 2.40 -1.97 8.24
C GLY A 226 0.91 -1.99 8.56
N VAL A 227 0.21 -3.09 8.25
CA VAL A 227 -1.19 -3.28 8.63
C VAL A 227 -1.33 -3.30 10.17
N ILE A 228 -0.53 -4.09 10.85
CA ILE A 228 -0.55 -4.19 12.32
C ILE A 228 -0.17 -2.85 12.97
N LEU A 229 0.83 -2.15 12.42
CA LEU A 229 1.17 -0.79 12.87
C LEU A 229 -0.05 0.14 12.76
N ALA A 230 -0.73 0.13 11.61
CA ALA A 230 -1.90 0.96 11.38
C ALA A 230 -3.04 0.61 12.35
N VAL A 231 -3.34 -0.68 12.54
CA VAL A 231 -4.37 -1.13 13.49
C VAL A 231 -4.07 -0.63 14.92
N LYS A 232 -2.82 -0.73 15.37
CA LYS A 232 -2.42 -0.31 16.72
C LYS A 232 -2.37 1.20 16.93
N ARG A 233 -2.14 1.96 15.86
CA ARG A 233 -1.94 3.42 15.94
C ARG A 233 -3.12 4.24 15.45
N ILE A 234 -4.16 3.60 14.91
CA ILE A 234 -5.29 4.32 14.29
C ILE A 234 -6.03 5.25 15.26
N ALA A 235 -6.09 4.91 16.54
CA ALA A 235 -6.70 5.75 17.56
C ALA A 235 -5.93 7.06 17.79
N ASP A 236 -4.62 7.10 17.48
CA ASP A 236 -3.75 8.25 17.69
C ASP A 236 -3.82 9.29 16.54
N VAL A 237 -4.44 8.93 15.41
CA VAL A 237 -4.49 9.76 14.19
C VAL A 237 -5.93 10.09 13.82
N PRO A 238 -6.46 11.25 14.27
CA PRO A 238 -7.87 11.59 14.10
C PRO A 238 -8.24 11.83 12.62
N GLY A 239 -9.48 11.47 12.27
CA GLY A 239 -10.04 11.68 10.93
C GLY A 239 -9.50 10.71 9.90
N VAL A 240 -9.26 11.20 8.68
CA VAL A 240 -8.75 10.40 7.56
C VAL A 240 -7.26 10.67 7.33
N THR A 241 -6.46 9.63 7.42
CA THR A 241 -5.02 9.67 7.16
C THR A 241 -4.69 8.94 5.87
N LEU A 242 -3.94 9.57 4.97
CA LEU A 242 -3.48 8.97 3.71
C LEU A 242 -2.01 8.54 3.81
N GLY A 243 -1.75 7.28 3.50
CA GLY A 243 -0.42 6.68 3.59
C GLY A 243 -0.06 6.19 4.99
N LEU A 244 1.12 5.59 5.12
CA LEU A 244 1.68 5.13 6.41
C LEU A 244 2.70 6.12 6.98
N GLU A 245 3.13 7.12 6.22
CA GLU A 245 4.18 8.05 6.59
C GLU A 245 3.92 8.74 7.95
N PRO A 246 2.71 9.23 8.25
CA PRO A 246 2.42 9.86 9.56
C PRO A 246 2.61 8.89 10.73
N LEU A 247 2.34 7.59 10.53
CA LEU A 247 2.53 6.57 11.57
C LEU A 247 4.00 6.22 11.79
N LEU A 248 4.84 6.48 10.81
CA LEU A 248 6.30 6.25 10.84
C LEU A 248 7.07 7.49 11.32
N GLY A 249 6.39 8.63 11.51
CA GLY A 249 7.02 9.88 11.88
C GLY A 249 7.81 10.52 10.73
N LEU A 250 7.36 10.34 9.48
CA LEU A 250 8.01 10.79 8.25
C LEU A 250 7.31 11.97 7.59
#